data_60bb3effb76211176a09e1bfa9150bd2
#
_entry.id   60bb3effb76211176a09e1bfa9150bd2
#
_cell.length_a   1.000
_cell.length_b   1.000
_cell.length_c   1.000
_cell.angle_alpha   90.00
_cell.angle_beta   90.00
_cell.angle_gamma   90.00
#
_symmetry.space_group_name_H-M   'P 1'
#
loop_
_entity.id
_entity.type
_entity.pdbx_description
1 polymer ?
#
loop_
_entity_poly.entity_id
_entity_poly.type
_entity_poly.pdbx_seq_one_letter_code
_entity_poly.pdbx_strand_id
1 'polypeptide(L)'
;MLEQVGLLESKKTLAEKLSTGMRQRMFLARALLNRPELLFLDEPTSGLDPMTSKKIHRLLEELKAAGTTIFLTTHDMVEATEMCDRISLLNQGDLVEIGTPRDIIQKYNKEKRVKVTFIDHSEQVMAFEDLKDQDMRQVELIHSMEPTLEDIFIQLTGEKLND
;
A
#
# COMPACT_ATOMS: atom_id res chain seq x y z
N MET A 1 -7.94 21.09 9.70
CA MET A 1 -6.91 20.88 8.65
C MET A 1 -5.50 20.70 9.22
N LEU A 2 -4.85 21.74 9.80
CA LEU A 2 -3.47 21.59 10.32
C LEU A 2 -3.33 20.48 11.37
N GLU A 3 -4.30 20.31 12.24
CA GLU A 3 -4.34 19.25 13.23
C GLU A 3 -4.42 17.87 12.58
N GLN A 4 -5.27 17.70 11.58
CA GLN A 4 -5.45 16.43 10.85
C GLN A 4 -4.18 15.96 10.14
N VAL A 5 -3.37 16.90 9.63
CA VAL A 5 -2.07 16.58 9.01
C VAL A 5 -0.89 16.67 9.99
N GLY A 6 -1.14 16.86 11.30
CA GLY A 6 -0.10 16.89 12.33
C GLY A 6 0.83 18.10 12.25
N LEU A 7 0.32 19.26 11.83
CA LEU A 7 1.10 20.52 11.72
C LEU A 7 0.62 21.63 12.66
N LEU A 8 -0.24 21.32 13.63
CA LEU A 8 -0.80 22.34 14.50
C LEU A 8 0.27 23.11 15.29
N GLU A 9 1.26 22.41 15.85
CA GLU A 9 2.37 23.01 16.60
C GLU A 9 3.26 23.90 15.71
N SER A 10 3.28 23.62 14.42
CA SER A 10 4.10 24.34 13.43
C SER A 10 3.36 25.49 12.73
N LYS A 11 2.15 25.85 13.17
CA LYS A 11 1.29 26.87 12.52
C LYS A 11 1.91 28.24 12.33
N LYS A 12 2.94 28.57 13.13
CA LYS A 12 3.69 29.86 13.06
C LYS A 12 5.05 29.72 12.36
N THR A 13 5.43 28.51 11.95
CA THR A 13 6.68 28.26 11.26
C THR A 13 6.58 28.75 9.83
N LEU A 14 7.59 29.49 9.36
CA LEU A 14 7.67 29.93 7.97
C LEU A 14 7.77 28.70 7.04
N ALA A 15 7.07 28.74 5.91
CA ALA A 15 7.06 27.63 4.95
C ALA A 15 8.46 27.18 4.48
N GLU A 16 9.39 28.12 4.38
CA GLU A 16 10.79 27.88 4.02
C GLU A 16 11.57 27.05 5.06
N LYS A 17 11.11 27.08 6.33
CA LYS A 17 11.72 26.35 7.44
C LYS A 17 11.09 24.98 7.70
N LEU A 18 10.07 24.62 6.93
CA LEU A 18 9.44 23.31 7.03
C LEU A 18 10.33 22.24 6.39
N SER A 19 10.41 21.06 7.03
CA SER A 19 11.02 19.88 6.40
C SER A 19 10.23 19.45 5.16
N THR A 20 10.81 18.58 4.32
CA THR A 20 10.14 18.06 3.13
C THR A 20 8.80 17.41 3.48
N GLY A 21 8.76 16.51 4.45
CA GLY A 21 7.53 15.87 4.91
C GLY A 21 6.52 16.84 5.54
N MET A 22 6.97 17.91 6.22
CA MET A 22 6.08 18.94 6.71
C MET A 22 5.48 19.76 5.56
N ARG A 23 6.26 20.07 4.53
CA ARG A 23 5.76 20.78 3.33
C ARG A 23 4.73 19.94 2.60
N GLN A 24 4.97 18.64 2.42
CA GLN A 24 4.04 17.72 1.79
C GLN A 24 2.70 17.68 2.53
N ARG A 25 2.72 17.55 3.85
CA ARG A 25 1.52 17.60 4.70
C ARG A 25 0.82 18.96 4.66
N MET A 26 1.57 20.06 4.54
CA MET A 26 0.99 21.39 4.34
C MET A 26 0.27 21.50 2.99
N PHE A 27 0.85 20.96 1.90
CA PHE A 27 0.18 20.93 0.60
C PHE A 27 -1.09 20.08 0.64
N LEU A 28 -1.07 18.92 1.29
CA LEU A 28 -2.27 18.14 1.52
C LEU A 28 -3.34 18.94 2.29
N ALA A 29 -2.97 19.58 3.41
CA ALA A 29 -3.90 20.43 4.17
C ALA A 29 -4.49 21.55 3.32
N ARG A 30 -3.69 22.16 2.44
CA ARG A 30 -4.15 23.20 1.50
C ARG A 30 -5.13 22.64 0.48
N ALA A 31 -4.87 21.47 -0.09
CA ALA A 31 -5.77 20.84 -1.05
C ALA A 31 -7.15 20.52 -0.44
N LEU A 32 -7.19 20.22 0.85
CA LEU A 32 -8.40 19.86 1.57
C LEU A 32 -9.24 21.07 2.06
N LEU A 33 -8.73 22.29 1.98
CA LEU A 33 -9.45 23.49 2.48
C LEU A 33 -10.84 23.65 1.85
N ASN A 34 -10.96 23.36 0.57
CA ASN A 34 -12.20 23.54 -0.19
C ASN A 34 -13.11 22.30 -0.21
N ARG A 35 -12.80 21.27 0.57
CA ARG A 35 -13.54 19.98 0.59
C ARG A 35 -13.80 19.44 -0.82
N PRO A 36 -12.75 19.09 -1.57
CA PRO A 36 -12.87 18.70 -2.97
C PRO A 36 -13.67 17.40 -3.10
N GLU A 37 -14.44 17.28 -4.17
CA GLU A 37 -15.08 16.02 -4.58
C GLU A 37 -14.07 15.07 -5.23
N LEU A 38 -13.01 15.62 -5.83
CA LEU A 38 -11.93 14.89 -6.49
C LEU A 38 -10.57 15.44 -6.03
N LEU A 39 -9.71 14.55 -5.54
CA LEU A 39 -8.39 14.88 -5.01
C LEU A 39 -7.31 14.09 -5.78
N PHE A 40 -6.33 14.81 -6.34
CA PHE A 40 -5.15 14.23 -6.95
C PHE A 40 -3.96 14.33 -6.02
N LEU A 41 -3.29 13.22 -5.78
CA LEU A 41 -2.13 13.12 -4.91
C LEU A 41 -0.99 12.42 -5.65
N ASP A 42 0.17 13.04 -5.60
CA ASP A 42 1.41 12.49 -6.15
C ASP A 42 2.31 12.11 -4.98
N GLU A 43 2.56 10.79 -4.82
CA GLU A 43 3.40 10.21 -3.77
C GLU A 43 3.07 10.77 -2.35
N PRO A 44 1.81 10.65 -1.86
CA PRO A 44 1.36 11.39 -0.69
C PRO A 44 2.09 11.06 0.62
N THR A 45 2.72 9.90 0.71
CA THR A 45 3.43 9.41 1.91
C THR A 45 4.93 9.26 1.72
N SER A 46 5.45 9.53 0.51
CA SER A 46 6.87 9.41 0.20
C SER A 46 7.73 10.27 1.15
N GLY A 47 8.78 9.67 1.71
CA GLY A 47 9.68 10.35 2.64
C GLY A 47 9.10 10.69 4.01
N LEU A 48 7.92 10.18 4.35
CA LEU A 48 7.35 10.30 5.68
C LEU A 48 7.80 9.12 6.57
N ASP A 49 7.86 9.36 7.87
CA ASP A 49 8.04 8.27 8.83
C ASP A 49 6.77 7.39 8.91
N PRO A 50 6.88 6.10 9.31
CA PRO A 50 5.75 5.18 9.29
C PRO A 50 4.54 5.62 10.13
N MET A 51 4.77 6.32 11.24
CA MET A 51 3.68 6.82 12.09
C MET A 51 2.92 7.96 11.42
N THR A 52 3.65 8.82 10.71
CA THR A 52 3.06 9.93 9.95
C THR A 52 2.32 9.40 8.72
N SER A 53 2.89 8.44 7.97
CA SER A 53 2.23 7.78 6.84
C SER A 53 0.88 7.17 7.27
N LYS A 54 0.85 6.40 8.36
CA LYS A 54 -0.40 5.84 8.91
C LYS A 54 -1.46 6.90 9.25
N LYS A 55 -1.04 8.08 9.72
CA LYS A 55 -1.99 9.19 9.99
C LYS A 55 -2.57 9.75 8.69
N ILE A 56 -1.73 9.89 7.65
CA ILE A 56 -2.19 10.34 6.33
C ILE A 56 -3.13 9.29 5.72
N HIS A 57 -2.78 8.01 5.74
CA HIS A 57 -3.65 6.94 5.25
C HIS A 57 -5.04 7.00 5.92
N ARG A 58 -5.09 7.12 7.24
CA ARG A 58 -6.37 7.24 7.96
C ARG A 58 -7.16 8.47 7.52
N LEU A 59 -6.49 9.62 7.33
CA LEU A 59 -7.15 10.82 6.83
C LEU A 59 -7.73 10.62 5.43
N LEU A 60 -7.00 9.96 4.53
CA LEU A 60 -7.47 9.65 3.18
C LEU A 60 -8.67 8.69 3.20
N GLU A 61 -8.64 7.67 4.07
CA GLU A 61 -9.78 6.77 4.30
C GLU A 61 -11.03 7.53 4.79
N GLU A 62 -10.86 8.44 5.74
CA GLU A 62 -11.96 9.28 6.24
C GLU A 62 -12.56 10.15 5.12
N LEU A 63 -11.72 10.73 4.26
CA LEU A 63 -12.14 11.53 3.10
C LEU A 63 -12.89 10.67 2.07
N LYS A 64 -12.37 9.48 1.78
CA LYS A 64 -13.02 8.51 0.89
C LYS A 64 -14.39 8.12 1.44
N ALA A 65 -14.50 7.80 2.71
CA ALA A 65 -15.76 7.49 3.39
C ALA A 65 -16.76 8.67 3.38
N ALA A 66 -16.26 9.92 3.37
CA ALA A 66 -17.07 11.12 3.24
C ALA A 66 -17.49 11.45 1.79
N GLY A 67 -17.08 10.63 0.80
CA GLY A 67 -17.48 10.75 -0.60
C GLY A 67 -16.46 11.45 -1.51
N THR A 68 -15.27 11.77 -1.02
CA THR A 68 -14.19 12.30 -1.89
C THR A 68 -13.62 11.18 -2.76
N THR A 69 -13.58 11.39 -4.06
CA THR A 69 -12.84 10.52 -4.98
C THR A 69 -11.35 10.88 -4.93
N ILE A 70 -10.49 9.89 -4.69
CA ILE A 70 -9.04 10.11 -4.57
C ILE A 70 -8.35 9.38 -5.72
N PHE A 71 -7.55 10.12 -6.49
CA PHE A 71 -6.62 9.58 -7.46
C PHE A 71 -5.19 9.83 -6.94
N LEU A 72 -4.46 8.76 -6.65
CA LEU A 72 -3.08 8.87 -6.18
C LEU A 72 -2.12 8.13 -7.10
N THR A 73 -0.88 8.62 -7.16
CA THR A 73 0.25 7.89 -7.70
C THR A 73 1.14 7.45 -6.55
N THR A 74 1.70 6.26 -6.64
CA THR A 74 2.67 5.75 -5.68
C THR A 74 3.53 4.66 -6.33
N HIS A 75 4.76 4.51 -5.88
CA HIS A 75 5.62 3.36 -6.17
C HIS A 75 5.58 2.34 -5.02
N ASP A 76 4.93 2.66 -3.90
CA ASP A 76 4.75 1.75 -2.78
C ASP A 76 3.56 0.80 -3.06
N MET A 77 3.89 -0.44 -3.41
CA MET A 77 2.88 -1.46 -3.73
C MET A 77 2.08 -1.90 -2.50
N VAL A 78 2.61 -1.73 -1.29
CA VAL A 78 1.87 -1.97 -0.05
C VAL A 78 0.81 -0.89 0.13
N GLU A 79 1.18 0.39 -0.05
CA GLU A 79 0.23 1.51 -0.03
C GLU A 79 -0.89 1.30 -1.06
N ALA A 80 -0.52 0.97 -2.31
CA ALA A 80 -1.49 0.70 -3.37
C ALA A 80 -2.45 -0.45 -3.01
N THR A 81 -1.93 -1.52 -2.39
CA THR A 81 -2.74 -2.68 -1.98
C THR A 81 -3.73 -2.34 -0.86
N GLU A 82 -3.28 -1.56 0.12
CA GLU A 82 -4.06 -1.26 1.33
C GLU A 82 -5.07 -0.13 1.13
N MET A 83 -4.74 0.87 0.29
CA MET A 83 -5.50 2.12 0.19
C MET A 83 -6.43 2.20 -1.01
N CYS A 84 -6.10 1.52 -2.11
CA CYS A 84 -6.78 1.72 -3.37
C CYS A 84 -7.88 0.68 -3.61
N ASP A 85 -9.08 1.15 -4.00
CA ASP A 85 -10.16 0.26 -4.45
C ASP A 85 -9.87 -0.31 -5.84
N ARG A 86 -9.17 0.46 -6.68
CA ARG A 86 -8.70 0.05 -8.00
C ARG A 86 -7.32 0.60 -8.26
N ILE A 87 -6.49 -0.17 -8.93
CA ILE A 87 -5.13 0.21 -9.31
C ILE A 87 -4.91 0.04 -10.81
N SER A 88 -3.96 0.79 -11.31
CA SER A 88 -3.43 0.69 -12.66
C SER A 88 -1.93 0.58 -12.59
N LEU A 89 -1.36 -0.54 -13.03
CA LEU A 89 0.08 -0.73 -13.09
C LEU A 89 0.59 -0.17 -14.42
N LEU A 90 1.54 0.75 -14.34
CA LEU A 90 2.16 1.42 -15.50
C LEU A 90 3.62 1.04 -15.60
N ASN A 91 4.08 0.72 -16.81
CA ASN A 91 5.49 0.54 -17.12
C ASN A 91 5.84 1.23 -18.45
N GLN A 92 6.86 2.07 -18.44
CA GLN A 92 7.38 2.78 -19.63
C GLN A 92 6.30 3.53 -20.43
N GLY A 93 5.25 4.02 -19.75
CA GLY A 93 4.12 4.72 -20.36
C GLY A 93 2.96 3.83 -20.77
N ASP A 94 3.12 2.52 -20.73
CA ASP A 94 2.08 1.56 -21.06
C ASP A 94 1.34 1.06 -19.81
N LEU A 95 0.03 0.85 -19.96
CA LEU A 95 -0.80 0.24 -18.94
C LEU A 95 -0.66 -1.28 -19.03
N VAL A 96 0.02 -1.88 -18.03
CA VAL A 96 0.30 -3.31 -18.03
C VAL A 96 -0.77 -4.15 -17.33
N GLU A 97 -1.46 -3.57 -16.34
CA GLU A 97 -2.57 -4.23 -15.66
C GLU A 97 -3.52 -3.19 -15.02
N ILE A 98 -4.80 -3.55 -14.88
CA ILE A 98 -5.81 -2.72 -14.21
C ILE A 98 -6.84 -3.59 -13.52
N GLY A 99 -7.21 -3.25 -12.28
CA GLY A 99 -8.21 -4.00 -11.53
C GLY A 99 -8.25 -3.60 -10.07
N THR A 100 -9.00 -4.35 -9.25
CA THR A 100 -8.83 -4.27 -7.80
C THR A 100 -7.51 -4.96 -7.41
N PRO A 101 -6.83 -4.54 -6.34
CA PRO A 101 -5.63 -5.25 -5.85
C PRO A 101 -5.87 -6.74 -5.69
N ARG A 102 -7.01 -7.12 -5.12
CA ARG A 102 -7.41 -8.50 -4.90
C ARG A 102 -7.56 -9.29 -6.19
N ASP A 103 -8.24 -8.74 -7.19
CA ASP A 103 -8.47 -9.44 -8.46
C ASP A 103 -7.15 -9.66 -9.20
N ILE A 104 -6.26 -8.67 -9.16
CA ILE A 104 -4.94 -8.79 -9.75
C ILE A 104 -4.13 -9.87 -9.04
N ILE A 105 -4.03 -9.84 -7.71
CA ILE A 105 -3.33 -10.87 -6.93
C ILE A 105 -3.88 -12.26 -7.25
N GLN A 106 -5.21 -12.44 -7.24
CA GLN A 106 -5.82 -13.73 -7.56
C GLN A 106 -5.54 -14.21 -8.99
N LYS A 107 -5.54 -13.30 -9.96
CA LYS A 107 -5.24 -13.61 -11.37
C LYS A 107 -3.84 -14.22 -11.53
N TYR A 108 -2.87 -13.76 -10.75
CA TYR A 108 -1.47 -14.19 -10.82
C TYR A 108 -1.12 -15.27 -9.78
N ASN A 109 -1.96 -15.52 -8.78
CA ASN A 109 -1.80 -16.59 -7.80
C ASN A 109 -2.24 -17.95 -8.39
N LYS A 110 -1.46 -18.45 -9.38
CA LYS A 110 -1.78 -19.70 -10.07
C LYS A 110 -1.51 -20.94 -9.23
N GLU A 111 -0.48 -20.88 -8.40
CA GLU A 111 -0.08 -21.95 -7.49
C GLU A 111 -0.38 -21.51 -6.06
N LYS A 112 -1.46 -22.06 -5.50
CA LYS A 112 -1.79 -21.81 -4.09
C LYS A 112 -0.74 -22.50 -3.22
N ARG A 113 0.27 -21.75 -2.78
CA ARG A 113 1.34 -22.24 -1.91
C ARG A 113 1.17 -21.71 -0.49
N VAL A 114 1.68 -22.46 0.46
CA VAL A 114 1.72 -22.08 1.88
C VAL A 114 3.10 -22.36 2.44
N LYS A 115 3.50 -21.52 3.38
CA LYS A 115 4.66 -21.73 4.24
C LYS A 115 4.13 -22.26 5.55
N VAL A 116 4.57 -23.46 5.93
CA VAL A 116 4.21 -24.13 7.18
C VAL A 116 5.41 -24.03 8.11
N THR A 117 5.18 -23.56 9.32
CA THR A 117 6.14 -23.59 10.43
C THR A 117 5.71 -24.69 11.38
N PHE A 118 6.62 -25.58 11.71
CA PHE A 118 6.37 -26.69 12.62
C PHE A 118 6.80 -26.33 14.07
N ILE A 119 6.35 -27.11 15.04
CA ILE A 119 6.65 -26.91 16.48
C ILE A 119 8.16 -26.94 16.77
N ASP A 120 8.93 -27.67 15.98
CA ASP A 120 10.40 -27.70 16.06
C ASP A 120 11.08 -26.47 15.40
N HIS A 121 10.29 -25.46 15.00
CA HIS A 121 10.69 -24.26 14.27
C HIS A 121 11.26 -24.50 12.86
N SER A 122 11.13 -25.72 12.33
CA SER A 122 11.42 -25.98 10.92
C SER A 122 10.35 -25.34 10.03
N GLU A 123 10.73 -24.94 8.80
CA GLU A 123 9.83 -24.31 7.85
C GLU A 123 9.83 -25.10 6.54
N GLN A 124 8.66 -25.29 5.98
CA GLN A 124 8.50 -25.93 4.68
C GLN A 124 7.48 -25.16 3.82
N VAL A 125 7.81 -25.01 2.54
CA VAL A 125 6.89 -24.44 1.54
C VAL A 125 6.33 -25.60 0.71
N MET A 126 4.99 -25.65 0.63
CA MET A 126 4.29 -26.72 -0.09
C MET A 126 3.04 -26.17 -0.80
N ALA A 127 2.44 -26.96 -1.68
CA ALA A 127 1.14 -26.63 -2.22
C ALA A 127 0.07 -26.70 -1.12
N PHE A 128 -0.95 -25.84 -1.22
CA PHE A 128 -2.06 -25.82 -0.25
C PHE A 128 -2.76 -27.20 -0.16
N GLU A 129 -2.81 -27.92 -1.28
CA GLU A 129 -3.41 -29.25 -1.36
C GLU A 129 -2.66 -30.30 -0.53
N ASP A 130 -1.36 -30.13 -0.35
CA ASP A 130 -0.49 -31.07 0.39
C ASP A 130 -0.62 -30.92 1.91
N LEU A 131 -1.29 -29.86 2.39
CA LEU A 131 -1.56 -29.68 3.82
C LEU A 131 -2.34 -30.85 4.42
N LYS A 132 -3.23 -31.48 3.65
CA LYS A 132 -4.02 -32.64 4.10
C LYS A 132 -3.15 -33.84 4.52
N ASP A 133 -1.94 -33.95 3.97
CA ASP A 133 -1.01 -35.05 4.22
C ASP A 133 -0.06 -34.74 5.39
N GLN A 134 -0.16 -33.57 6.01
CA GLN A 134 0.65 -33.15 7.15
C GLN A 134 -0.01 -33.54 8.47
N ASP A 135 0.80 -33.91 9.46
CA ASP A 135 0.33 -34.06 10.84
C ASP A 135 0.10 -32.67 11.46
N MET A 136 -1.13 -32.21 11.41
CA MET A 136 -1.53 -30.88 11.91
C MET A 136 -1.18 -30.66 13.41
N ARG A 137 -0.89 -31.72 14.17
CA ARG A 137 -0.42 -31.60 15.56
C ARG A 137 1.02 -31.11 15.66
N GLN A 138 1.78 -31.22 14.58
CA GLN A 138 3.16 -30.72 14.48
C GLN A 138 3.22 -29.32 13.86
N VAL A 139 2.12 -28.81 13.35
CA VAL A 139 2.04 -27.48 12.71
C VAL A 139 1.79 -26.42 13.76
N GLU A 140 2.67 -25.43 13.84
CA GLU A 140 2.54 -24.26 14.70
C GLU A 140 1.84 -23.10 13.95
N LEU A 141 2.22 -22.86 12.68
CA LEU A 141 1.73 -21.71 11.92
C LEU A 141 1.67 -22.03 10.42
N ILE A 142 0.67 -21.47 9.75
CA ILE A 142 0.51 -21.55 8.30
C ILE A 142 0.36 -20.14 7.76
N HIS A 143 1.25 -19.76 6.83
CA HIS A 143 1.16 -18.51 6.08
C HIS A 143 0.78 -18.78 4.63
N SER A 144 -0.19 -18.03 4.11
CA SER A 144 -0.43 -17.96 2.67
C SER A 144 0.78 -17.35 1.96
N MET A 145 1.14 -17.90 0.81
CA MET A 145 2.20 -17.37 -0.05
C MET A 145 1.59 -16.79 -1.34
N GLU A 146 0.62 -15.92 -1.18
CA GLU A 146 0.10 -15.17 -2.32
C GLU A 146 1.17 -14.20 -2.84
N PRO A 147 1.29 -14.02 -4.17
CA PRO A 147 2.19 -13.03 -4.73
C PRO A 147 1.77 -11.63 -4.29
N THR A 148 2.73 -10.78 -4.02
CA THR A 148 2.48 -9.36 -3.77
C THR A 148 2.26 -8.62 -5.10
N LEU A 149 1.71 -7.40 -5.05
CA LEU A 149 1.63 -6.55 -6.26
C LEU A 149 3.04 -6.25 -6.82
N GLU A 150 4.05 -6.16 -5.96
CA GLU A 150 5.44 -5.99 -6.37
C GLU A 150 5.96 -7.20 -7.15
N ASP A 151 5.73 -8.43 -6.66
CA ASP A 151 6.08 -9.65 -7.37
C ASP A 151 5.42 -9.72 -8.75
N ILE A 152 4.14 -9.33 -8.81
CA ILE A 152 3.37 -9.30 -10.05
C ILE A 152 3.93 -8.26 -11.01
N PHE A 153 4.26 -7.06 -10.52
CA PHE A 153 4.86 -6.02 -11.34
C PHE A 153 6.20 -6.47 -11.93
N ILE A 154 7.08 -7.05 -11.10
CA ILE A 154 8.36 -7.62 -11.55
C ILE A 154 8.13 -8.72 -12.59
N GLN A 155 7.15 -9.59 -12.38
CA GLN A 155 6.82 -10.66 -13.34
C GLN A 155 6.36 -10.12 -14.69
N LEU A 156 5.58 -9.03 -14.70
CA LEU A 156 5.03 -8.43 -15.91
C LEU A 156 6.04 -7.60 -16.69
N THR A 157 6.93 -6.93 -16.00
CA THR A 157 7.84 -5.94 -16.59
C THR A 157 9.28 -6.46 -16.75
N GLY A 158 9.66 -7.46 -15.94
CA GLY A 158 11.05 -7.90 -15.82
C GLY A 158 11.96 -6.91 -15.08
N GLU A 159 11.40 -5.80 -14.58
CA GLU A 159 12.12 -4.72 -13.91
C GLU A 159 11.79 -4.73 -12.42
N LYS A 160 12.82 -4.60 -11.56
CA LYS A 160 12.60 -4.29 -10.14
C LYS A 160 12.23 -2.82 -10.02
N LEU A 161 11.26 -2.52 -9.15
CA LEU A 161 11.02 -1.14 -8.71
C LEU A 161 12.33 -0.65 -8.07
N ASN A 162 12.88 0.43 -8.62
CA ASN A 162 14.09 1.03 -8.05
C ASN A 162 13.74 1.63 -6.68
N ASP A 163 14.52 1.23 -5.68
CA ASP A 163 14.52 1.82 -4.33
C ASP A 163 14.93 3.31 -4.36
#